data_ac2e7e6b9da150b1453a61e2a84fe387
#
_entry.id   ac2e7e6b9da150b1453a61e2a84fe387
#
_cell.length_a   1.000
_cell.length_b   1.000
_cell.length_c   1.000
_cell.angle_alpha   90.00
_cell.angle_beta   90.00
_cell.angle_gamma   90.00
#
_symmetry.space_group_name_H-M   'P 1'
#
loop_
_entity.id
_entity.type
_entity.pdbx_description
1 polymer ?
#
loop_
_entity_poly.entity_id
_entity_poly.type
_entity_poly.pdbx_seq_one_letter_code
_entity_poly.pdbx_strand_id
1 'polypeptide(L)'
;MPKQKSLFEKRMESAPFRKKFEAHEKEFQLELQFLNALEQAGLTYEEFGKRIHSSKGNVARDLKTKGLGRATLHRIEKMANALGLEFVPLLLSKNRRQRAEKLDQLRNQ
;
A
#
# COMPACT_ATOMS: atom_id res chain seq x y z
N MET A 1 29.60 3.51 -1.24
CA MET A 1 28.68 4.36 -2.00
C MET A 1 27.43 4.63 -1.20
N PRO A 2 27.08 5.86 -1.03
CA PRO A 2 25.79 6.13 -0.40
C PRO A 2 24.68 5.61 -1.30
N LYS A 3 23.75 4.90 -0.71
CA LYS A 3 22.55 4.48 -1.42
C LYS A 3 21.79 5.72 -1.88
N GLN A 4 21.34 5.71 -3.12
CA GLN A 4 20.40 6.72 -3.56
C GLN A 4 19.15 6.62 -2.71
N LYS A 5 18.66 7.75 -2.26
CA LYS A 5 17.40 7.81 -1.53
C LYS A 5 16.27 7.35 -2.45
N SER A 6 15.35 6.56 -1.92
CA SER A 6 14.14 6.19 -2.64
C SER A 6 13.30 7.44 -2.91
N LEU A 7 12.38 7.34 -3.85
CA LEU A 7 11.45 8.44 -4.14
C LEU A 7 10.67 8.84 -2.87
N PHE A 8 10.28 7.87 -2.06
CA PHE A 8 9.60 8.11 -0.79
C PHE A 8 10.47 8.92 0.17
N GLU A 9 11.73 8.52 0.36
CA GLU A 9 12.66 9.22 1.24
C GLU A 9 12.88 10.66 0.80
N LYS A 10 13.03 10.89 -0.51
CA LYS A 10 13.17 12.23 -1.06
C LYS A 10 11.94 13.10 -0.79
N ARG A 11 10.75 12.53 -0.93
CA ARG A 11 9.50 13.25 -0.65
C ARG A 11 9.35 13.57 0.82
N MET A 12 9.82 12.68 1.70
CA MET A 12 9.76 12.88 3.15
C MET A 12 10.65 14.04 3.63
N GLU A 13 11.58 14.52 2.81
CA GLU A 13 12.37 15.71 3.12
C GLU A 13 11.53 17.00 3.06
N SER A 14 10.42 16.97 2.34
CA SER A 14 9.49 18.10 2.24
C SER A 14 8.55 18.12 3.43
N ALA A 15 8.51 19.24 4.17
CA ALA A 15 7.60 19.37 5.32
C ALA A 15 6.12 19.25 4.93
N PRO A 16 5.65 19.87 3.83
CA PRO A 16 4.27 19.68 3.38
C PRO A 16 3.92 18.24 3.09
N PHE A 17 4.83 17.51 2.46
CA PHE A 17 4.61 16.10 2.16
C PHE A 17 4.56 15.26 3.45
N ARG A 18 5.47 15.53 4.42
CA ARG A 18 5.45 14.81 5.69
C ARG A 18 4.14 14.97 6.44
N LYS A 19 3.60 16.18 6.50
CA LYS A 19 2.30 16.43 7.12
C LYS A 19 1.19 15.64 6.46
N LYS A 20 1.19 15.63 5.14
CA LYS A 20 0.20 14.89 4.37
C LYS A 20 0.34 13.39 4.59
N PHE A 21 1.58 12.91 4.62
CA PHE A 21 1.87 11.51 4.90
C PHE A 21 1.41 11.10 6.30
N GLU A 22 1.73 11.90 7.32
CA GLU A 22 1.31 11.61 8.70
C GLU A 22 -0.21 11.54 8.85
N ALA A 23 -0.94 12.43 8.15
CA ALA A 23 -2.40 12.45 8.18
C ALA A 23 -3.02 11.23 7.49
N HIS A 24 -2.35 10.66 6.48
CA HIS A 24 -2.86 9.57 5.65
C HIS A 24 -1.87 8.41 5.54
N GLU A 25 -1.11 8.17 6.59
CA GLU A 25 0.00 7.21 6.60
C GLU A 25 -0.41 5.82 6.09
N LYS A 26 -1.53 5.32 6.56
CA LYS A 26 -1.97 3.97 6.21
C LYS A 26 -2.31 3.84 4.73
N GLU A 27 -3.01 4.84 4.18
CA GLU A 27 -3.34 4.88 2.77
C GLU A 27 -2.08 4.99 1.91
N PHE A 28 -1.12 5.84 2.31
CA PHE A 28 0.14 5.98 1.60
C PHE A 28 0.97 4.71 1.62
N GLN A 29 1.05 4.03 2.77
CA GLN A 29 1.79 2.77 2.87
C GLN A 29 1.20 1.71 1.95
N LEU A 30 -0.11 1.59 1.93
CA LEU A 30 -0.77 0.61 1.07
C LEU A 30 -0.63 0.98 -0.41
N GLU A 31 -0.79 2.25 -0.74
CA GLU A 31 -0.59 2.75 -2.10
C GLU A 31 0.80 2.39 -2.63
N LEU A 32 1.85 2.63 -1.83
CA LEU A 32 3.21 2.31 -2.22
C LEU A 32 3.42 0.83 -2.44
N GLN A 33 2.81 -0.02 -1.62
CA GLN A 33 2.89 -1.47 -1.78
C GLN A 33 2.26 -1.92 -3.10
N PHE A 34 1.11 -1.35 -3.45
CA PHE A 34 0.47 -1.65 -4.74
C PHE A 34 1.31 -1.16 -5.91
N LEU A 35 1.85 0.05 -5.84
CA LEU A 35 2.69 0.60 -6.90
C LEU A 35 3.94 -0.25 -7.11
N ASN A 36 4.59 -0.67 -6.04
CA ASN A 36 5.75 -1.55 -6.12
C ASN A 36 5.39 -2.91 -6.72
N ALA A 37 4.26 -3.47 -6.33
CA ALA A 37 3.81 -4.75 -6.85
C ALA A 37 3.49 -4.69 -8.35
N LEU A 38 2.86 -3.60 -8.78
CA LEU A 38 2.58 -3.36 -10.21
C LEU A 38 3.89 -3.24 -11.01
N GLU A 39 4.85 -2.50 -10.48
CA GLU A 39 6.15 -2.33 -11.13
C GLU A 39 6.87 -3.68 -11.27
N GLN A 40 6.91 -4.46 -10.20
CA GLN A 40 7.54 -5.78 -10.22
C GLN A 40 6.84 -6.74 -11.18
N ALA A 41 5.53 -6.64 -11.29
CA ALA A 41 4.75 -7.46 -12.22
C ALA A 41 4.84 -6.97 -13.67
N GLY A 42 5.36 -5.76 -13.89
CA GLY A 42 5.44 -5.16 -15.22
C GLY A 42 4.07 -4.80 -15.79
N LEU A 43 3.10 -4.47 -14.92
CA LEU A 43 1.74 -4.17 -15.35
C LEU A 43 1.48 -2.67 -15.41
N THR A 44 0.80 -2.24 -16.46
CA THR A 44 0.22 -0.89 -16.53
C THR A 44 -1.10 -0.85 -15.76
N TYR A 45 -1.59 0.34 -15.46
CA TYR A 45 -2.91 0.51 -14.85
C TYR A 45 -4.02 -0.10 -15.70
N GLU A 46 -3.91 0.02 -17.01
CA GLU A 46 -4.89 -0.56 -17.94
C GLU A 46 -4.90 -2.09 -17.85
N GLU A 47 -3.71 -2.70 -17.88
CA GLU A 47 -3.58 -4.15 -17.76
C GLU A 47 -4.07 -4.67 -16.41
N PHE A 48 -3.72 -3.98 -15.35
CA PHE A 48 -4.19 -4.31 -14.02
C PHE A 48 -5.71 -4.17 -13.92
N GLY A 49 -6.25 -3.08 -14.49
CA GLY A 49 -7.68 -2.85 -14.52
C GLY A 49 -8.42 -4.00 -15.18
N LYS A 50 -7.89 -4.53 -16.28
CA LYS A 50 -8.50 -5.69 -16.96
C LYS A 50 -8.57 -6.91 -16.04
N ARG A 51 -7.55 -7.14 -15.23
CA ARG A 51 -7.52 -8.27 -14.29
C ARG A 51 -8.59 -8.18 -13.20
N ILE A 52 -8.93 -6.96 -12.79
CA ILE A 52 -9.93 -6.74 -11.74
C ILE A 52 -11.26 -6.22 -12.27
N HIS A 53 -11.45 -6.29 -13.59
CA HIS A 53 -12.66 -5.80 -14.26
C HIS A 53 -12.96 -4.35 -13.93
N SER A 54 -11.95 -3.49 -14.01
CA SER A 54 -12.03 -2.08 -13.69
C SER A 54 -11.36 -1.24 -14.76
N SER A 55 -11.78 0.00 -14.93
CA SER A 55 -11.16 0.90 -15.89
C SER A 55 -9.81 1.41 -15.40
N LYS A 56 -8.97 1.83 -16.35
CA LYS A 56 -7.70 2.50 -16.03
C LYS A 56 -7.94 3.71 -15.11
N GLY A 57 -8.98 4.48 -15.37
CA GLY A 57 -9.30 5.65 -14.56
C GLY A 57 -9.66 5.30 -13.13
N ASN A 58 -10.40 4.21 -12.92
CA ASN A 58 -10.74 3.74 -11.58
C ASN A 58 -9.51 3.24 -10.83
N VAL A 59 -8.61 2.53 -11.50
CA VAL A 59 -7.34 2.08 -10.90
C VAL A 59 -6.50 3.29 -10.49
N ALA A 60 -6.38 4.27 -11.37
CA ALA A 60 -5.61 5.49 -11.07
C ALA A 60 -6.21 6.24 -9.88
N ARG A 61 -7.53 6.28 -9.77
CA ARG A 61 -8.21 6.90 -8.63
C ARG A 61 -7.96 6.17 -7.33
N ASP A 62 -8.01 4.83 -7.34
CA ASP A 62 -7.77 4.02 -6.15
C ASP A 62 -6.35 4.18 -5.64
N LEU A 63 -5.38 4.32 -6.54
CA LEU A 63 -3.96 4.39 -6.19
C LEU A 63 -3.45 5.81 -5.97
N LYS A 64 -4.34 6.79 -5.94
CA LYS A 64 -4.03 8.16 -5.54
C LYS A 64 -4.23 8.35 -4.04
N THR A 65 -3.60 9.37 -3.51
CA THR A 65 -3.78 9.79 -2.11
C THR A 65 -5.27 9.81 -1.75
N LYS A 66 -5.63 9.15 -0.67
CA LYS A 66 -7.00 8.99 -0.14
C LYS A 66 -7.87 8.01 -0.92
N GLY A 67 -7.47 7.56 -2.10
CA GLY A 67 -8.27 6.61 -2.87
C GLY A 67 -8.48 5.29 -2.15
N LEU A 68 -7.39 4.73 -1.61
CA LEU A 68 -7.47 3.46 -0.86
C LEU A 68 -8.18 3.61 0.48
N GLY A 69 -8.17 4.79 1.07
CA GLY A 69 -8.92 5.06 2.29
C GLY A 69 -10.43 5.01 2.09
N ARG A 70 -10.90 5.13 0.86
CA ARG A 70 -12.32 5.05 0.49
C ARG A 70 -12.70 3.71 -0.10
N ALA A 71 -11.72 2.87 -0.40
CA ALA A 71 -11.97 1.56 -0.99
C ALA A 71 -12.50 0.59 0.06
N THR A 72 -13.35 -0.33 -0.37
CA THR A 72 -13.82 -1.40 0.52
C THR A 72 -12.71 -2.42 0.73
N LEU A 73 -12.77 -3.17 1.83
CA LEU A 73 -11.85 -4.28 2.07
C LEU A 73 -11.92 -5.30 0.92
N HIS A 74 -13.13 -5.57 0.44
CA HIS A 74 -13.32 -6.50 -0.67
C HIS A 74 -12.58 -6.06 -1.93
N ARG A 75 -12.64 -4.76 -2.25
CA ARG A 75 -11.92 -4.23 -3.42
C ARG A 75 -10.41 -4.33 -3.23
N ILE A 76 -9.90 -4.01 -2.03
CA ILE A 76 -8.48 -4.12 -1.73
C ILE A 76 -8.00 -5.57 -1.85
N GLU A 77 -8.77 -6.52 -1.31
CA GLU A 77 -8.48 -7.95 -1.45
C GLU A 77 -8.43 -8.39 -2.91
N LYS A 78 -9.39 -7.94 -3.70
CA LYS A 78 -9.46 -8.25 -5.13
C LYS A 78 -8.24 -7.72 -5.87
N MET A 79 -7.82 -6.49 -5.57
CA MET A 79 -6.63 -5.89 -6.16
C MET A 79 -5.37 -6.66 -5.77
N ALA A 80 -5.22 -7.02 -4.50
CA ALA A 80 -4.08 -7.77 -4.02
C ALA A 80 -4.01 -9.16 -4.68
N ASN A 81 -5.14 -9.87 -4.71
CA ASN A 81 -5.21 -11.21 -5.31
C ASN A 81 -4.81 -11.19 -6.79
N ALA A 82 -5.19 -10.14 -7.51
CA ALA A 82 -4.83 -9.99 -8.93
C ALA A 82 -3.33 -9.85 -9.16
N LEU A 83 -2.59 -9.46 -8.12
CA LEU A 83 -1.13 -9.33 -8.15
C LEU A 83 -0.42 -10.52 -7.48
N GLY A 84 -1.17 -11.58 -7.16
CA GLY A 84 -0.61 -12.75 -6.47
C GLY A 84 -0.27 -12.48 -5.01
N LEU A 85 -0.88 -11.46 -4.42
CA LEU A 85 -0.66 -11.07 -3.04
C LEU A 85 -1.90 -11.33 -2.19
N GLU A 86 -1.70 -11.48 -0.90
CA GLU A 86 -2.77 -11.59 0.06
C GLU A 86 -2.82 -10.32 0.90
N PHE A 87 -4.01 -9.74 1.04
CA PHE A 87 -4.23 -8.61 1.93
C PHE A 87 -4.57 -9.13 3.33
N VAL A 88 -3.71 -8.83 4.29
CA VAL A 88 -3.86 -9.31 5.68
C VAL A 88 -4.04 -8.12 6.62
N PRO A 89 -5.29 -7.72 6.92
CA PRO A 89 -5.53 -6.65 7.89
C PRO A 89 -5.31 -7.15 9.31
N LEU A 90 -4.61 -6.36 10.11
CA LEU A 90 -4.27 -6.71 11.47
C LEU A 90 -4.65 -5.60 12.43
N LEU A 91 -5.14 -6.00 13.61
CA LEU A 91 -5.32 -5.10 14.73
C LEU A 91 -4.20 -5.35 15.71
N LEU A 92 -3.31 -4.36 15.86
CA LEU A 92 -2.15 -4.47 16.73
C LEU A 92 -2.31 -3.52 17.92
N SER A 93 -1.84 -3.98 19.09
CA SER A 93 -1.79 -3.12 20.28
C SER A 93 -0.86 -1.94 20.01
N LYS A 94 -1.20 -0.79 20.58
CA LYS A 94 -0.29 0.36 20.58
C LYS A 94 0.88 0.14 21.52
N ASN A 95 0.80 -0.83 22.44
CA ASN A 95 1.90 -1.21 23.31
C ASN A 95 2.95 -1.98 22.49
N ARG A 96 4.19 -1.50 22.51
CA ARG A 96 5.28 -2.05 21.70
C ARG A 96 5.52 -3.53 21.96
N ARG A 97 5.50 -3.94 23.22
CA ARG A 97 5.79 -5.33 23.63
C ARG A 97 4.70 -6.27 23.11
N GLN A 98 3.43 -5.92 23.35
CA GLN A 98 2.30 -6.74 22.89
C GLN A 98 2.25 -6.81 21.36
N ARG A 99 2.57 -5.71 20.70
CA ARG A 99 2.63 -5.65 19.24
C ARG A 99 3.69 -6.61 18.69
N ALA A 100 4.88 -6.60 19.29
CA ALA A 100 5.96 -7.48 18.88
C ALA A 100 5.62 -8.96 19.10
N GLU A 101 5.00 -9.27 20.22
CA GLU A 101 4.56 -10.64 20.55
C GLU A 101 3.56 -11.15 19.50
N LYS A 102 2.58 -10.33 19.12
CA LYS A 102 1.59 -10.73 18.13
C LYS A 102 2.21 -10.95 16.76
N LEU A 103 3.12 -10.08 16.35
CA LEU A 103 3.83 -10.23 15.07
C LEU A 103 4.68 -11.50 15.04
N ASP A 104 5.33 -11.84 16.17
CA ASP A 104 6.08 -13.09 16.29
C ASP A 104 5.18 -14.31 16.16
N GLN A 105 4.02 -14.31 16.82
CA GLN A 105 3.06 -15.39 16.73
C GLN A 105 2.61 -15.62 15.29
N LEU A 106 2.35 -14.54 14.54
CA LEU A 106 1.94 -14.62 13.15
C LEU A 106 3.06 -15.14 12.25
N ARG A 107 4.31 -14.76 12.55
CA ARG A 107 5.48 -15.23 11.80
C ARG A 107 5.70 -16.73 11.95
N ASN A 108 5.36 -17.29 13.10
CA ASN A 108 5.59 -18.69 13.45
C ASN A 108 4.45 -19.63 13.09
N GLN A 109 3.44 -19.13 12.40
CA GLN A 109 2.33 -19.97 11.91
C GLN A 109 2.65 -20.67 10.62
#